data_69df2c4c08cf8cd9855609d87ac37cbd
#
_entry.id   69df2c4c08cf8cd9855609d87ac37cbd
#
_cell.length_a   1.000
_cell.length_b   1.000
_cell.length_c   1.000
_cell.angle_alpha   90.00
_cell.angle_beta   90.00
_cell.angle_gamma   90.00
#
_symmetry.space_group_name_H-M   'P 1'
#
loop_
_entity.id
_entity.type
_entity.pdbx_description
1 polymer ?
#
loop_
_entity_poly.entity_id
_entity_poly.type
_entity_poly.pdbx_seq_one_letter_code
_entity_poly.pdbx_strand_id
1 'polypeptide(L)'
;MNRNVIRTGGAVVLAALAFGIGGGVANAQTAAPAPAAAAAAPALQEQQARIVAQALLNAPVELTAAERTELQAVANGEAAAAGKWDKIKKLFEKIPGAARAVRGSYDDFVKWYKALDWKYRAPLMALGLGSDLWTLWQMFQ
;
A
#
# COMPACT_ATOMS: atom_id res chain seq x y z
N MET A 1 -0.15 -7.17 -51.92
CA MET A 1 1.19 -6.57 -51.73
C MET A 1 1.05 -5.35 -50.85
N ASN A 2 1.43 -5.45 -49.57
CA ASN A 2 2.04 -4.35 -48.79
C ASN A 2 2.40 -4.92 -47.42
N ARG A 3 3.68 -5.06 -47.25
CA ARG A 3 4.35 -5.50 -46.03
C ARG A 3 4.48 -4.29 -45.09
N ASN A 4 3.85 -4.31 -43.94
CA ASN A 4 4.19 -3.42 -42.85
C ASN A 4 4.80 -4.24 -41.73
N VAL A 5 6.11 -4.14 -41.68
CA VAL A 5 6.95 -4.66 -40.60
C VAL A 5 6.84 -3.70 -39.43
N ILE A 6 6.15 -4.11 -38.38
CA ILE A 6 6.16 -3.39 -37.12
C ILE A 6 7.36 -3.91 -36.31
N ARG A 7 8.35 -3.08 -36.18
CA ARG A 7 9.48 -3.28 -35.25
C ARG A 7 9.04 -2.98 -33.84
N THR A 8 8.86 -4.02 -33.08
CA THR A 8 8.69 -3.92 -31.62
C THR A 8 10.06 -3.77 -30.99
N GLY A 9 10.39 -2.58 -30.53
CA GLY A 9 11.55 -2.32 -29.72
C GLY A 9 11.16 -2.48 -28.23
N GLY A 10 11.38 -3.65 -27.67
CA GLY A 10 11.30 -3.87 -26.24
C GLY A 10 12.56 -3.40 -25.55
N ALA A 11 12.51 -2.32 -24.81
CA ALA A 11 13.55 -1.94 -23.89
C ALA A 11 13.28 -2.58 -22.53
N VAL A 12 13.90 -3.71 -22.26
CA VAL A 12 13.95 -4.30 -20.93
C VAL A 12 15.05 -3.58 -20.16
N VAL A 13 14.68 -2.71 -19.24
CA VAL A 13 15.59 -2.13 -18.28
C VAL A 13 15.70 -3.08 -17.10
N LEU A 14 16.71 -3.90 -17.12
CA LEU A 14 17.15 -4.67 -15.96
C LEU A 14 17.91 -3.73 -15.02
N ALA A 15 17.28 -3.31 -13.95
CA ALA A 15 17.96 -2.65 -12.83
C ALA A 15 18.72 -3.72 -12.05
N ALA A 16 20.02 -3.81 -12.29
CA ALA A 16 20.92 -4.63 -11.48
C ALA A 16 21.12 -3.96 -10.11
N LEU A 17 20.64 -4.61 -9.06
CA LEU A 17 21.01 -4.29 -7.68
C LEU A 17 22.43 -4.81 -7.43
N ALA A 18 23.41 -3.94 -7.60
CA ALA A 18 24.76 -4.20 -7.17
C ALA A 18 24.91 -3.81 -5.70
N PHE A 19 24.86 -4.77 -4.80
CA PHE A 19 25.36 -4.62 -3.45
C PHE A 19 26.89 -4.71 -3.50
N GLY A 20 27.55 -3.56 -3.58
CA GLY A 20 28.98 -3.45 -3.46
C GLY A 20 29.37 -3.12 -2.03
N ILE A 21 29.83 -4.11 -1.28
CA ILE A 21 30.60 -3.88 -0.05
C ILE A 21 32.04 -3.66 -0.49
N GLY A 22 32.55 -2.47 -0.34
CA GLY A 22 33.93 -2.18 -0.60
C GLY A 22 34.29 -0.78 -0.10
N GLY A 23 35.06 -0.73 0.97
CA GLY A 23 35.56 0.51 1.53
C GLY A 23 36.50 1.24 0.55
N GLY A 24 36.33 2.55 0.46
CA GLY A 24 37.15 3.44 -0.30
C GLY A 24 36.71 4.86 -0.11
N VAL A 25 37.48 5.61 0.61
CA VAL A 25 37.37 7.05 0.72
C VAL A 25 37.43 7.66 -0.69
N ALA A 26 36.32 8.02 -1.23
CA ALA A 26 36.23 8.86 -2.38
C ALA A 26 35.40 10.07 -2.06
N ASN A 27 36.05 11.17 -1.95
CA ASN A 27 35.50 12.49 -1.94
C ASN A 27 34.74 12.71 -3.27
N ALA A 28 33.52 12.33 -3.33
CA ALA A 28 32.64 12.61 -4.44
C ALA A 28 31.50 13.45 -3.94
N GLN A 29 31.73 14.71 -3.93
CA GLN A 29 30.67 15.69 -4.04
C GLN A 29 30.04 15.53 -5.42
N THR A 30 29.08 14.64 -5.51
CA THR A 30 28.11 14.69 -6.57
C THR A 30 26.78 14.76 -5.90
N ALA A 31 26.29 15.98 -5.88
CA ALA A 31 24.94 16.29 -5.53
C ALA A 31 23.98 15.41 -6.33
N ALA A 32 23.02 14.97 -5.60
CA ALA A 32 21.71 14.53 -5.96
C ALA A 32 21.53 13.05 -6.24
N PRO A 33 20.87 12.45 -5.28
CA PRO A 33 19.82 11.54 -5.65
C PRO A 33 18.49 11.97 -5.04
N ALA A 34 17.96 13.09 -5.45
CA ALA A 34 16.66 13.51 -5.02
C ALA A 34 15.47 12.87 -5.76
N PRO A 35 15.58 12.34 -7.00
CA PRO A 35 14.40 11.80 -7.67
C PRO A 35 13.96 10.40 -7.22
N ALA A 36 14.85 9.57 -6.71
CA ALA A 36 14.49 8.20 -6.36
C ALA A 36 13.61 8.09 -5.10
N ALA A 37 13.82 8.92 -4.10
CA ALA A 37 13.00 8.92 -2.88
C ALA A 37 11.60 9.48 -3.11
N ALA A 38 11.44 10.48 -3.98
CA ALA A 38 10.16 11.05 -4.32
C ALA A 38 9.29 10.10 -5.17
N ALA A 39 9.89 9.23 -6.00
CA ALA A 39 9.17 8.23 -6.79
C ALA A 39 8.81 6.97 -5.97
N ALA A 40 9.56 6.66 -4.91
CA ALA A 40 9.29 5.50 -4.05
C ALA A 40 8.07 5.69 -3.14
N ALA A 41 7.80 6.91 -2.67
CA ALA A 41 6.70 7.19 -1.77
C ALA A 41 5.31 6.88 -2.38
N PRO A 42 4.98 7.29 -3.61
CA PRO A 42 3.72 6.92 -4.25
C PRO A 42 3.57 5.42 -4.47
N ALA A 43 4.65 4.72 -4.85
CA ALA A 43 4.64 3.28 -5.05
C ALA A 43 4.38 2.52 -3.74
N LEU A 44 4.94 2.96 -2.63
CA LEU A 44 4.69 2.40 -1.30
C LEU A 44 3.24 2.61 -0.86
N GLN A 45 2.70 3.81 -1.06
CA GLN A 45 1.29 4.09 -0.76
C GLN A 45 0.34 3.22 -1.59
N GLU A 46 0.65 3.02 -2.86
CA GLU A 46 -0.14 2.16 -3.74
C GLU A 46 -0.12 0.71 -3.28
N GLN A 47 1.05 0.20 -2.92
CA GLN A 47 1.18 -1.16 -2.39
C GLN A 47 0.43 -1.32 -1.06
N GLN A 48 0.54 -0.37 -0.16
CA GLN A 48 -0.17 -0.36 1.11
C GLN A 48 -1.68 -0.32 0.91
N ALA A 49 -2.16 0.52 -0.02
CA ALA A 49 -3.58 0.60 -0.34
C ALA A 49 -4.13 -0.73 -0.89
N ARG A 50 -3.37 -1.45 -1.71
CA ARG A 50 -3.73 -2.80 -2.18
C ARG A 50 -3.86 -3.79 -1.02
N ILE A 51 -2.90 -3.77 -0.10
CA ILE A 51 -2.91 -4.62 1.08
C ILE A 51 -4.14 -4.34 1.95
N VAL A 52 -4.45 -3.07 2.21
CA VAL A 52 -5.64 -2.69 2.99
C VAL A 52 -6.92 -3.08 2.25
N ALA A 53 -6.98 -2.92 0.93
CA ALA A 53 -8.12 -3.35 0.13
C ALA A 53 -8.37 -4.86 0.23
N GLN A 54 -7.31 -5.67 0.17
CA GLN A 54 -7.40 -7.12 0.38
C GLN A 54 -7.87 -7.47 1.79
N ALA A 55 -7.36 -6.77 2.81
CA ALA A 55 -7.79 -6.98 4.19
C ALA A 55 -9.29 -6.72 4.36
N LEU A 56 -9.80 -5.63 3.78
CA LEU A 56 -11.22 -5.28 3.82
C LEU A 56 -12.10 -6.29 3.07
N LEU A 57 -11.64 -6.84 1.95
CA LEU A 57 -12.35 -7.88 1.21
C LEU A 57 -12.48 -9.19 2.02
N ASN A 58 -11.50 -9.49 2.85
CA ASN A 58 -11.46 -10.69 3.68
C ASN A 58 -12.07 -10.47 5.08
N ALA A 59 -12.30 -9.24 5.48
CA ALA A 59 -12.94 -8.92 6.75
C ALA A 59 -14.47 -9.02 6.60
N PRO A 60 -15.20 -9.39 7.66
CA PRO A 60 -16.65 -9.44 7.67
C PRO A 60 -17.25 -8.03 7.79
N VAL A 61 -16.86 -7.14 6.89
CA VAL A 61 -17.36 -5.77 6.78
C VAL A 61 -18.51 -5.76 5.76
N GLU A 62 -19.57 -5.08 6.08
CA GLU A 62 -20.70 -4.92 5.14
C GLU A 62 -20.29 -4.02 3.99
N LEU A 63 -19.98 -4.65 2.86
CA LEU A 63 -19.65 -4.00 1.62
C LEU A 63 -20.78 -4.16 0.62
N THR A 64 -21.15 -3.08 -0.03
CA THR A 64 -22.04 -3.13 -1.19
C THR A 64 -21.34 -3.82 -2.36
N ALA A 65 -22.10 -4.29 -3.35
CA ALA A 65 -21.54 -4.92 -4.54
C ALA A 65 -20.57 -3.97 -5.29
N ALA A 66 -20.90 -2.70 -5.37
CA ALA A 66 -20.05 -1.68 -5.99
C ALA A 66 -18.74 -1.47 -5.21
N GLU A 67 -18.81 -1.34 -3.88
CA GLU A 67 -17.62 -1.19 -3.02
C GLU A 67 -16.71 -2.40 -3.10
N ARG A 68 -17.27 -3.60 -3.14
CA ARG A 68 -16.50 -4.84 -3.31
C ARG A 68 -15.79 -4.88 -4.65
N THR A 69 -16.45 -4.51 -5.73
CA THR A 69 -15.84 -4.45 -7.06
C THR A 69 -14.71 -3.43 -7.11
N GLU A 70 -14.90 -2.25 -6.53
CA GLU A 70 -13.84 -1.23 -6.44
C GLU A 70 -12.64 -1.70 -5.62
N LEU A 71 -12.88 -2.34 -4.48
CA LEU A 71 -11.80 -2.89 -3.66
C LEU A 71 -11.04 -4.01 -4.39
N GLN A 72 -11.73 -4.87 -5.13
CA GLN A 72 -11.10 -5.90 -5.95
C GLN A 72 -10.22 -5.29 -7.03
N ALA A 73 -10.68 -4.27 -7.73
CA ALA A 73 -9.89 -3.58 -8.74
C ALA A 73 -8.62 -2.96 -8.15
N VAL A 74 -8.70 -2.36 -6.95
CA VAL A 74 -7.52 -1.84 -6.23
C VAL A 74 -6.60 -2.96 -5.79
N ALA A 75 -7.14 -4.03 -5.20
CA ALA A 75 -6.37 -5.17 -4.70
C ALA A 75 -5.60 -5.88 -5.82
N ASN A 76 -6.21 -5.99 -7.00
CA ASN A 76 -5.60 -6.59 -8.19
C ASN A 76 -4.67 -5.63 -8.94
N GLY A 77 -4.62 -4.37 -8.56
CA GLY A 77 -3.83 -3.35 -9.26
C GLY A 77 -4.42 -2.87 -10.58
N GLU A 78 -5.71 -3.14 -10.82
CA GLU A 78 -6.45 -2.73 -12.02
C GLU A 78 -6.90 -1.26 -11.94
N ALA A 79 -7.00 -0.71 -10.73
CA ALA A 79 -7.31 0.68 -10.48
C ALA A 79 -6.18 1.37 -9.72
N ALA A 80 -5.94 2.65 -10.03
CA ALA A 80 -4.96 3.46 -9.31
C ALA A 80 -5.35 3.58 -7.83
N ALA A 81 -4.52 3.03 -6.94
CA ALA A 81 -4.79 2.98 -5.51
C ALA A 81 -4.76 4.39 -4.88
N ALA A 82 -3.90 5.29 -5.36
CA ALA A 82 -3.79 6.65 -4.86
C ALA A 82 -5.11 7.44 -4.97
N GLY A 83 -5.84 7.32 -6.10
CA GLY A 83 -7.14 7.96 -6.29
C GLY A 83 -8.29 7.32 -5.53
N LYS A 84 -8.08 6.13 -4.97
CA LYS A 84 -9.09 5.38 -4.22
C LYS A 84 -8.84 5.39 -2.70
N TRP A 85 -7.77 6.02 -2.25
CA TRP A 85 -7.36 6.00 -0.86
C TRP A 85 -8.44 6.53 0.11
N ASP A 86 -9.09 7.62 -0.25
CA ASP A 86 -10.17 8.18 0.58
C ASP A 86 -11.36 7.22 0.72
N LYS A 87 -11.68 6.47 -0.34
CA LYS A 87 -12.71 5.43 -0.28
C LYS A 87 -12.28 4.26 0.60
N ILE A 88 -11.02 3.83 0.48
CA ILE A 88 -10.44 2.78 1.33
C ILE A 88 -10.51 3.19 2.80
N LYS A 89 -10.15 4.43 3.13
CA LYS A 89 -10.29 4.98 4.49
C LYS A 89 -11.73 4.88 5.00
N LYS A 90 -12.70 5.32 4.21
CA LYS A 90 -14.12 5.24 4.57
C LYS A 90 -14.60 3.80 4.79
N LEU A 91 -14.12 2.87 3.98
CA LEU A 91 -14.48 1.47 4.12
C LEU A 91 -13.80 0.84 5.35
N PHE A 92 -12.58 1.23 5.66
CA PHE A 92 -11.89 0.83 6.88
C PHE A 92 -12.65 1.33 8.13
N GLU A 93 -13.19 2.53 8.09
CA GLU A 93 -14.01 3.09 9.18
C GLU A 93 -15.30 2.29 9.44
N LYS A 94 -15.74 1.41 8.53
CA LYS A 94 -16.85 0.47 8.76
C LYS A 94 -16.50 -0.64 9.75
N ILE A 95 -15.22 -0.88 10.00
CA ILE A 95 -14.81 -1.79 11.07
C ILE A 95 -15.21 -1.16 12.41
N PRO A 96 -15.87 -1.90 13.31
CA PRO A 96 -16.36 -1.33 14.56
C PRO A 96 -15.27 -0.61 15.37
N GLY A 97 -15.50 0.66 15.66
CA GLY A 97 -14.59 1.52 16.42
C GLY A 97 -13.38 2.07 15.64
N ALA A 98 -13.16 1.66 14.41
CA ALA A 98 -12.03 2.10 13.60
C ALA A 98 -11.99 3.62 13.39
N ALA A 99 -13.13 4.24 13.04
CA ALA A 99 -13.22 5.68 12.83
C ALA A 99 -12.74 6.50 14.04
N ARG A 100 -13.05 6.04 15.25
CA ARG A 100 -12.59 6.68 16.49
C ARG A 100 -11.12 6.42 16.74
N ALA A 101 -10.68 5.19 16.51
CA ALA A 101 -9.31 4.77 16.75
C ALA A 101 -8.31 5.48 15.84
N VAL A 102 -8.62 5.62 14.54
CA VAL A 102 -7.73 6.29 13.58
C VAL A 102 -7.64 7.80 13.80
N ARG A 103 -8.68 8.41 14.34
CA ARG A 103 -8.69 9.85 14.68
C ARG A 103 -8.10 10.15 16.05
N GLY A 104 -7.87 9.12 16.86
CA GLY A 104 -7.28 9.22 18.19
C GLY A 104 -5.76 9.18 18.16
N SER A 105 -5.16 9.03 19.34
CA SER A 105 -3.73 8.82 19.48
C SER A 105 -3.32 7.42 18.98
N TYR A 106 -2.02 7.24 18.72
CA TYR A 106 -1.50 5.91 18.41
C TYR A 106 -1.81 4.87 19.50
N ASP A 107 -1.74 5.28 20.76
CA ASP A 107 -2.07 4.40 21.90
C ASP A 107 -3.53 3.95 21.87
N ASP A 108 -4.45 4.85 21.52
CA ASP A 108 -5.87 4.52 21.36
C ASP A 108 -6.09 3.55 20.21
N PHE A 109 -5.37 3.74 19.10
CA PHE A 109 -5.39 2.83 17.97
C PHE A 109 -4.88 1.44 18.32
N VAL A 110 -3.77 1.33 19.07
CA VAL A 110 -3.22 0.06 19.54
C VAL A 110 -4.19 -0.65 20.48
N LYS A 111 -4.81 0.08 21.41
CA LYS A 111 -5.82 -0.49 22.34
C LYS A 111 -7.02 -1.02 21.58
N TRP A 112 -7.53 -0.24 20.63
CA TRP A 112 -8.64 -0.66 19.77
C TRP A 112 -8.27 -1.92 18.98
N TYR A 113 -7.09 -1.94 18.33
CA TYR A 113 -6.64 -3.08 17.54
C TYR A 113 -6.54 -4.36 18.38
N LYS A 114 -6.01 -4.27 19.58
CA LYS A 114 -5.91 -5.41 20.51
C LYS A 114 -7.26 -5.91 20.99
N ALA A 115 -8.21 -5.01 21.15
CA ALA A 115 -9.59 -5.32 21.56
C ALA A 115 -10.48 -5.76 20.40
N LEU A 116 -10.00 -5.60 19.15
CA LEU A 116 -10.76 -5.95 17.96
C LEU A 116 -11.04 -7.45 17.89
N ASP A 117 -12.28 -7.80 17.54
CA ASP A 117 -12.68 -9.18 17.32
C ASP A 117 -11.75 -9.86 16.31
N TRP A 118 -11.42 -11.13 16.57
CA TRP A 118 -10.53 -11.93 15.75
C TRP A 118 -10.91 -11.94 14.27
N LYS A 119 -12.19 -11.99 13.94
CA LYS A 119 -12.70 -12.00 12.58
C LYS A 119 -12.30 -10.76 11.74
N TYR A 120 -12.12 -9.62 12.39
CA TYR A 120 -11.60 -8.40 11.75
C TYR A 120 -10.08 -8.32 11.81
N ARG A 121 -9.48 -8.81 12.90
CA ARG A 121 -8.04 -8.75 13.11
C ARG A 121 -7.28 -9.74 12.25
N ALA A 122 -7.82 -10.94 12.05
CA ALA A 122 -7.16 -11.99 11.30
C ALA A 122 -6.78 -11.58 9.85
N PRO A 123 -7.64 -10.96 9.04
CA PRO A 123 -7.27 -10.48 7.72
C PRO A 123 -6.15 -9.44 7.74
N LEU A 124 -6.16 -8.53 8.72
CA LEU A 124 -5.12 -7.51 8.88
C LEU A 124 -3.77 -8.15 9.25
N MET A 125 -3.79 -9.14 10.13
CA MET A 125 -2.58 -9.89 10.50
C MET A 125 -2.04 -10.73 9.35
N ALA A 126 -2.89 -11.40 8.61
CA ALA A 126 -2.50 -12.26 7.48
C ALA A 126 -1.74 -11.50 6.39
N LEU A 127 -2.00 -10.22 6.24
CA LEU A 127 -1.36 -9.34 5.28
C LEU A 127 -0.18 -8.54 5.87
N GLY A 128 0.26 -8.89 7.08
CA GLY A 128 1.39 -8.23 7.76
C GLY A 128 1.06 -6.89 8.41
N LEU A 129 -0.17 -6.40 8.28
CA LEU A 129 -0.57 -5.11 8.87
C LEU A 129 -0.59 -5.13 10.40
N GLY A 130 -0.70 -6.32 10.99
CA GLY A 130 -0.67 -6.50 12.44
C GLY A 130 0.71 -6.43 13.07
N SER A 131 1.78 -6.54 12.28
CA SER A 131 3.16 -6.47 12.77
C SER A 131 3.69 -5.05 12.89
N ASP A 132 3.14 -4.11 12.11
CA ASP A 132 3.53 -2.71 12.10
C ASP A 132 2.30 -1.81 12.23
N LEU A 133 1.78 -1.75 13.45
CA LEU A 133 0.61 -0.93 13.78
C LEU A 133 0.88 0.58 13.65
N TRP A 134 2.14 0.99 13.79
CA TRP A 134 2.52 2.39 13.61
C TRP A 134 2.34 2.82 12.15
N THR A 135 2.90 2.05 11.22
CA THR A 135 2.72 2.31 9.79
C THR A 135 1.25 2.26 9.40
N LEU A 136 0.50 1.28 9.89
CA LEU A 136 -0.94 1.19 9.63
C LEU A 136 -1.69 2.43 10.12
N TRP A 137 -1.42 2.91 11.34
CA TRP A 137 -2.04 4.10 11.89
C TRP A 137 -1.66 5.37 11.09
N GLN A 138 -0.40 5.51 10.73
CA GLN A 138 0.11 6.62 9.92
C GLN A 138 -0.59 6.74 8.56
N MET A 139 -0.97 5.62 7.96
CA MET A 139 -1.67 5.59 6.67
C MET A 139 -3.04 6.27 6.73
N PHE A 140 -3.62 6.40 7.91
CA PHE A 140 -4.94 7.00 8.11
C PHE A 140 -4.88 8.45 8.63
N GLN A 141 -3.69 8.98 8.90
CA GLN A 141 -3.49 10.39 9.29
C GLN A 141 -3.39 11.32 8.08
#